data_9a22c7cb495dcbdc71b8a76fdc6bdd9b
#
_entry.id   9a22c7cb495dcbdc71b8a76fdc6bdd9b
#
_cell.length_a   1.000
_cell.length_b   1.000
_cell.length_c   1.000
_cell.angle_alpha   90.00
_cell.angle_beta   90.00
_cell.angle_gamma   90.00
#
_symmetry.space_group_name_H-M   'P 1'
#
loop_
_entity.id
_entity.type
_entity.pdbx_description
1 polymer ?
#
loop_
_entity_poly.entity_id
_entity_poly.type
_entity_poly.pdbx_seq_one_letter_code
_entity_poly.pdbx_strand_id
1 'polypeptide(L)'
;MGRILQIRLSAYTFEPEEVKDTWPKLVKIALGVDRVYQDTLGVLELVNKLKDKVRYDESLDKNLKQVLLRYVERLEGVQNKLEQALADWLPAEANKLSYQLEDILDEAEKEVAKLV
;
A
#
# COMPACT_ATOMS: atom_id res chain seq x y z
N MET A 1 -14.70 -21.01 16.89
CA MET A 1 -13.55 -21.64 16.21
C MET A 1 -13.56 -23.13 16.51
N GLY A 2 -13.45 -23.95 15.49
CA GLY A 2 -13.40 -25.39 15.65
C GLY A 2 -12.02 -25.88 16.08
N ARG A 3 -11.93 -27.20 16.36
CA ARG A 3 -10.65 -27.81 16.77
C ARG A 3 -9.62 -27.79 15.62
N ILE A 4 -10.04 -28.02 14.39
CA ILE A 4 -9.17 -28.08 13.22
C ILE A 4 -9.37 -26.86 12.33
N LEU A 5 -10.60 -26.38 12.21
CA LEU A 5 -10.95 -25.24 11.35
C LEU A 5 -10.64 -23.92 12.07
N GLN A 6 -9.83 -23.10 11.44
CA GLN A 6 -9.52 -21.75 11.91
C GLN A 6 -10.16 -20.73 10.98
N ILE A 7 -10.90 -19.78 11.56
CA ILE A 7 -11.54 -18.70 10.81
C ILE A 7 -10.73 -17.44 11.00
N ARG A 8 -10.41 -16.75 9.88
CA ARG A 8 -9.64 -15.51 9.91
C ARG A 8 -10.42 -14.40 9.21
N LEU A 9 -10.32 -13.18 9.76
CA LEU A 9 -10.76 -11.98 9.08
C LEU A 9 -9.61 -11.47 8.22
N SER A 10 -9.90 -11.14 6.96
CA SER A 10 -8.89 -10.64 6.03
C SER A 10 -9.42 -9.48 5.22
N ALA A 11 -8.50 -8.64 4.72
CA ALA A 11 -8.82 -7.56 3.80
C ALA A 11 -8.27 -7.90 2.42
N TYR A 12 -9.01 -7.54 1.38
CA TYR A 12 -8.58 -7.72 -0.01
C TYR A 12 -9.02 -6.53 -0.83
N THR A 13 -8.34 -6.32 -1.95
CA THR A 13 -8.67 -5.22 -2.86
C THR A 13 -9.91 -5.57 -3.67
N PHE A 14 -10.94 -4.73 -3.58
CA PHE A 14 -12.23 -4.98 -4.24
C PHE A 14 -12.10 -4.99 -5.77
N GLU A 15 -11.44 -3.99 -6.33
CA GLU A 15 -11.20 -3.91 -7.78
C GLU A 15 -9.73 -3.60 -8.05
N PRO A 16 -8.86 -4.63 -8.19
CA PRO A 16 -7.42 -4.40 -8.35
C PRO A 16 -7.06 -3.55 -9.57
N GLU A 17 -7.87 -3.58 -10.63
CA GLU A 17 -7.61 -2.78 -11.83
C GLU A 17 -7.67 -1.28 -11.56
N GLU A 18 -8.45 -0.86 -10.57
CA GLU A 18 -8.58 0.56 -10.22
C GLU A 18 -7.36 1.14 -9.51
N VAL A 19 -6.51 0.29 -8.95
CA VAL A 19 -5.31 0.74 -8.25
C VAL A 19 -4.41 1.57 -9.18
N LYS A 20 -4.21 1.13 -10.41
CA LYS A 20 -3.40 1.84 -11.41
C LYS A 20 -3.99 3.20 -11.77
N ASP A 21 -5.31 3.28 -11.83
CA ASP A 21 -6.00 4.51 -12.21
C ASP A 21 -6.03 5.51 -11.05
N THR A 22 -6.09 5.01 -9.82
CA THR A 22 -6.16 5.84 -8.62
C THR A 22 -4.79 6.39 -8.22
N TRP A 23 -3.74 5.56 -8.29
CA TRP A 23 -2.39 5.92 -7.88
C TRP A 23 -1.37 5.60 -8.97
N PRO A 24 -1.48 6.20 -10.16
CA PRO A 24 -0.66 5.81 -11.31
C PRO A 24 0.85 6.03 -11.11
N LYS A 25 1.24 7.10 -10.44
CA LYS A 25 2.67 7.39 -10.20
C LYS A 25 3.29 6.42 -9.21
N LEU A 26 2.55 6.11 -8.14
CA LEU A 26 3.00 5.13 -7.14
C LEU A 26 3.13 3.74 -7.75
N VAL A 27 2.19 3.34 -8.59
CA VAL A 27 2.25 2.04 -9.27
C VAL A 27 3.45 1.97 -10.21
N LYS A 28 3.74 3.03 -10.95
CA LYS A 28 4.93 3.09 -11.81
C LYS A 28 6.22 2.90 -11.02
N ILE A 29 6.31 3.55 -9.87
CA ILE A 29 7.48 3.42 -8.99
C ILE A 29 7.59 1.99 -8.47
N ALA A 30 6.48 1.42 -8.03
CA ALA A 30 6.45 0.08 -7.43
C ALA A 30 6.80 -1.03 -8.42
N LEU A 31 6.25 -0.97 -9.63
CA LEU A 31 6.40 -2.03 -10.64
C LEU A 31 7.46 -1.75 -11.70
N GLY A 32 7.82 -0.48 -11.92
CA GLY A 32 8.61 -0.08 -13.06
C GLY A 32 7.73 0.10 -14.29
N VAL A 33 8.26 0.86 -15.28
CA VAL A 33 7.49 1.28 -16.46
C VAL A 33 7.01 0.10 -17.30
N ASP A 34 7.85 -0.93 -17.43
CA ASP A 34 7.58 -2.06 -18.33
C ASP A 34 6.51 -3.02 -17.82
N ARG A 35 6.18 -2.96 -16.53
CA ARG A 35 5.27 -3.93 -15.91
C ARG A 35 3.90 -3.37 -15.55
N VAL A 36 3.70 -2.06 -15.69
CA VAL A 36 2.45 -1.39 -15.28
C VAL A 36 1.21 -1.96 -15.99
N TYR A 37 1.37 -2.36 -17.25
CA TYR A 37 0.24 -2.85 -18.05
C TYR A 37 0.05 -4.36 -17.98
N GLN A 38 0.98 -5.09 -17.39
CA GLN A 38 0.95 -6.54 -17.37
C GLN A 38 0.45 -7.13 -16.06
N ASP A 39 0.68 -6.43 -14.94
CA ASP A 39 0.36 -6.93 -13.62
C ASP A 39 -0.81 -6.16 -13.00
N THR A 40 -1.73 -6.89 -12.38
CA THR A 40 -2.68 -6.29 -11.45
C THR A 40 -2.06 -6.29 -10.06
N LEU A 41 -2.39 -5.27 -9.28
CA LEU A 41 -1.75 -5.03 -8.00
C LEU A 41 -2.81 -4.65 -6.97
N GLY A 42 -2.85 -5.33 -5.84
CA GLY A 42 -3.72 -4.96 -4.73
C GLY A 42 -3.14 -3.79 -3.93
N VAL A 43 -3.97 -3.18 -3.10
CA VAL A 43 -3.56 -2.03 -2.28
C VAL A 43 -2.42 -2.39 -1.33
N LEU A 44 -2.54 -3.51 -0.61
CA LEU A 44 -1.51 -3.94 0.34
C LEU A 44 -0.23 -4.37 -0.36
N GLU A 45 -0.34 -4.96 -1.55
CA GLU A 45 0.82 -5.29 -2.38
C GLU A 45 1.55 -4.02 -2.82
N LEU A 46 0.80 -2.98 -3.20
CA LEU A 46 1.38 -1.68 -3.55
C LEU A 46 2.18 -1.10 -2.39
N VAL A 47 1.60 -1.13 -1.19
CA VAL A 47 2.28 -0.65 0.03
C VAL A 47 3.59 -1.41 0.25
N ASN A 48 3.54 -2.74 0.16
CA ASN A 48 4.72 -3.58 0.36
C ASN A 48 5.81 -3.31 -0.68
N LYS A 49 5.42 -3.15 -1.95
CA LYS A 49 6.38 -2.86 -3.02
C LYS A 49 7.01 -1.47 -2.87
N LEU A 50 6.24 -0.48 -2.43
CA LEU A 50 6.78 0.85 -2.14
C LEU A 50 7.79 0.81 -0.98
N LYS A 51 7.49 0.04 0.07
CA LYS A 51 8.42 -0.17 1.19
C LYS A 51 9.75 -0.76 0.70
N ASP A 52 9.67 -1.78 -0.14
CA ASP A 52 10.86 -2.43 -0.68
C ASP A 52 11.68 -1.49 -1.57
N LYS A 53 11.02 -0.70 -2.41
CA LYS A 53 11.69 0.27 -3.27
C LYS A 53 12.46 1.32 -2.46
N VAL A 54 11.84 1.85 -1.43
CA VAL A 54 12.47 2.88 -0.58
C VAL A 54 13.66 2.30 0.18
N ARG A 55 13.56 1.05 0.64
CA ARG A 55 14.58 0.43 1.50
C ARG A 55 15.73 -0.20 0.72
N TYR A 56 15.45 -0.76 -0.45
CA TYR A 56 16.42 -1.63 -1.14
C TYR A 56 16.82 -1.18 -2.53
N ASP A 57 16.11 -0.25 -3.17
CA ASP A 57 16.43 0.22 -4.51
C ASP A 57 17.36 1.44 -4.45
N GLU A 58 18.63 1.22 -4.68
CA GLU A 58 19.65 2.27 -4.68
C GLU A 58 19.56 3.16 -5.92
N SER A 59 18.91 2.71 -6.98
CA SER A 59 18.77 3.48 -8.22
C SER A 59 17.67 4.55 -8.14
N LEU A 60 16.86 4.52 -7.08
CA LEU A 60 15.77 5.48 -6.89
C LEU A 60 16.33 6.87 -6.62
N ASP A 61 15.75 7.90 -7.30
CA ASP A 61 16.15 9.28 -7.11
C ASP A 61 16.09 9.68 -5.64
N LYS A 62 17.10 10.41 -5.18
CA LYS A 62 17.22 10.77 -3.76
C LYS A 62 16.08 11.63 -3.25
N ASN A 63 15.63 12.61 -4.04
CA ASN A 63 14.50 13.47 -3.65
C ASN A 63 13.21 12.67 -3.55
N LEU A 64 12.97 11.81 -4.52
CA LEU A 64 11.82 10.91 -4.54
C LEU A 64 11.87 9.96 -3.34
N LYS A 65 13.04 9.41 -3.05
CA LYS A 65 13.23 8.50 -1.92
C LYS A 65 12.93 9.17 -0.60
N GLN A 66 13.38 10.42 -0.39
CA GLN A 66 13.11 11.16 0.84
C GLN A 66 11.62 11.42 1.03
N VAL A 67 10.91 11.80 -0.04
CA VAL A 67 9.48 12.03 0.02
C VAL A 67 8.74 10.74 0.34
N LEU A 68 9.06 9.67 -0.39
CA LEU A 68 8.42 8.37 -0.20
C LEU A 68 8.69 7.78 1.18
N LEU A 69 9.89 7.99 1.74
CA LEU A 69 10.23 7.44 3.05
C LEU A 69 9.25 7.90 4.13
N ARG A 70 8.88 9.18 4.13
CA ARG A 70 7.91 9.70 5.10
C ARG A 70 6.55 9.03 4.98
N TYR A 71 6.07 8.82 3.75
CA TYR A 71 4.79 8.16 3.51
C TYR A 71 4.86 6.69 3.81
N VAL A 72 5.97 6.03 3.48
CA VAL A 72 6.17 4.60 3.76
C VAL A 72 6.13 4.34 5.26
N GLU A 73 6.74 5.20 6.06
CA GLU A 73 6.69 5.06 7.53
C GLU A 73 5.25 5.17 8.06
N ARG A 74 4.47 6.13 7.55
CA ARG A 74 3.06 6.27 7.90
C ARG A 74 2.23 5.07 7.45
N LEU A 75 2.45 4.62 6.22
CA LEU A 75 1.76 3.44 5.66
C LEU A 75 2.04 2.19 6.49
N GLU A 76 3.30 1.98 6.87
CA GLU A 76 3.69 0.83 7.68
C GLU A 76 3.00 0.87 9.05
N GLY A 77 2.94 2.03 9.69
CA GLY A 77 2.25 2.19 10.96
C GLY A 77 0.78 1.84 10.87
N VAL A 78 0.08 2.33 9.85
CA VAL A 78 -1.34 2.03 9.64
C VAL A 78 -1.53 0.57 9.25
N GLN A 79 -0.66 0.03 8.40
CA GLN A 79 -0.71 -1.38 7.99
C GLN A 79 -0.61 -2.32 9.19
N ASN A 80 0.32 -2.03 10.11
CA ASN A 80 0.49 -2.85 11.31
C ASN A 80 -0.75 -2.81 12.19
N LYS A 81 -1.37 -1.64 12.36
CA LYS A 81 -2.62 -1.51 13.10
C LYS A 81 -3.77 -2.25 12.41
N LEU A 82 -3.82 -2.20 11.08
CA LEU A 82 -4.83 -2.91 10.30
C LEU A 82 -4.69 -4.41 10.49
N GLU A 83 -3.48 -4.93 10.37
CA GLU A 83 -3.22 -6.36 10.59
C GLU A 83 -3.61 -6.79 12.00
N GLN A 84 -3.33 -5.97 13.00
CA GLN A 84 -3.73 -6.25 14.38
C GLN A 84 -5.25 -6.24 14.55
N ALA A 85 -5.95 -5.27 13.95
CA ALA A 85 -7.41 -5.19 14.00
C ALA A 85 -8.05 -6.41 13.33
N LEU A 86 -7.47 -6.89 12.23
CA LEU A 86 -7.94 -8.10 11.55
C LEU A 86 -7.71 -9.35 12.43
N ALA A 87 -6.54 -9.44 13.06
CA ALA A 87 -6.24 -10.56 13.96
C ALA A 87 -7.16 -10.57 15.18
N ASP A 88 -7.55 -9.41 15.68
CA ASP A 88 -8.42 -9.25 16.85
C ASP A 88 -9.91 -9.25 16.50
N TRP A 89 -10.27 -9.49 15.24
CA TRP A 89 -11.67 -9.52 14.78
C TRP A 89 -12.41 -8.21 15.02
N LEU A 90 -11.77 -7.08 14.72
CA LEU A 90 -12.33 -5.75 14.88
C LEU A 90 -12.66 -5.14 13.50
N PRO A 91 -13.78 -5.55 12.85
CA PRO A 91 -14.05 -5.12 11.47
C PRO A 91 -14.28 -3.61 11.32
N ALA A 92 -14.92 -2.98 12.29
CA ALA A 92 -15.13 -1.53 12.24
C ALA A 92 -13.82 -0.75 12.32
N GLU A 93 -12.90 -1.19 13.20
CA GLU A 93 -11.57 -0.59 13.32
C GLU A 93 -10.75 -0.87 12.07
N ALA A 94 -10.79 -2.08 11.54
CA ALA A 94 -10.10 -2.44 10.31
C ALA A 94 -10.58 -1.59 9.13
N ASN A 95 -11.88 -1.36 9.03
CA ASN A 95 -12.46 -0.52 7.99
C ASN A 95 -11.95 0.93 8.08
N LYS A 96 -11.94 1.48 9.28
CA LYS A 96 -11.42 2.84 9.53
C LYS A 96 -9.94 2.95 9.12
N LEU A 97 -9.15 1.95 9.49
CA LEU A 97 -7.72 1.92 9.16
C LEU A 97 -7.49 1.77 7.65
N SER A 98 -8.36 1.05 6.94
CA SER A 98 -8.27 0.94 5.48
C SER A 98 -8.46 2.29 4.80
N TYR A 99 -9.39 3.10 5.27
CA TYR A 99 -9.56 4.47 4.76
C TYR A 99 -8.35 5.34 5.05
N GLN A 100 -7.77 5.23 6.24
CA GLN A 100 -6.56 5.96 6.58
C GLN A 100 -5.40 5.58 5.67
N LEU A 101 -5.25 4.29 5.35
CA LEU A 101 -4.22 3.80 4.44
C LEU A 101 -4.38 4.42 3.04
N GLU A 102 -5.60 4.42 2.52
CA GLU A 102 -5.90 4.99 1.21
C GLU A 102 -5.69 6.51 1.18
N ASP A 103 -6.04 7.22 2.27
CA ASP A 103 -5.79 8.66 2.37
C ASP A 103 -4.29 8.98 2.31
N ILE A 104 -3.46 8.16 2.95
CA ILE A 104 -2.01 8.34 2.90
C ILE A 104 -1.49 8.10 1.48
N LEU A 105 -2.01 7.09 0.79
CA LEU A 105 -1.67 6.84 -0.61
C LEU A 105 -2.07 8.00 -1.50
N ASP A 106 -3.22 8.61 -1.27
CA ASP A 106 -3.67 9.79 -2.00
C ASP A 106 -2.69 10.96 -1.82
N GLU A 107 -2.27 11.22 -0.59
CA GLU A 107 -1.29 12.27 -0.31
C GLU A 107 0.06 11.98 -0.97
N ALA A 108 0.51 10.73 -0.88
CA ALA A 108 1.78 10.30 -1.48
C ALA A 108 1.74 10.48 -3.01
N GLU A 109 0.63 10.11 -3.64
CA GLU A 109 0.47 10.25 -5.09
C GLU A 109 0.60 11.73 -5.51
N LYS A 110 -0.05 12.63 -4.78
CA LYS A 110 0.02 14.07 -5.06
C LYS A 110 1.44 14.62 -4.92
N GLU A 111 2.15 14.22 -3.89
CA GLU A 111 3.53 14.69 -3.66
C GLU A 111 4.48 14.12 -4.72
N VAL A 112 4.34 12.85 -5.06
CA VAL A 112 5.17 12.22 -6.09
C VAL A 112 4.91 12.83 -7.47
N ALA A 113 3.66 13.17 -7.77
CA ALA A 113 3.30 13.79 -9.05
C ALA A 113 3.98 15.14 -9.28
N LYS A 114 4.36 15.84 -8.20
CA LYS A 114 5.10 17.11 -8.30
C LYS A 114 6.57 16.89 -8.68
N LEU A 115 7.12 15.71 -8.45
CA LEU A 115 8.52 15.38 -8.69
C LEU A 115 8.73 14.60 -10.00
N VAL A 116 7.69 14.02 -10.54
CA VAL A 116 7.77 13.12 -11.69
C VAL A 116 7.13 13.72 -12.93
#